data_e8cfce782e21f512c1b942b73463f08e
#
_entry.id   e8cfce782e21f512c1b942b73463f08e
#
_cell.length_a   1.000
_cell.length_b   1.000
_cell.length_c   1.000
_cell.angle_alpha   90.00
_cell.angle_beta   90.00
_cell.angle_gamma   90.00
#
_symmetry.space_group_name_H-M   'P 1'
#
loop_
_entity.id
_entity.type
_entity.pdbx_description
1 polymer ?
#
loop_
_entity_poly.entity_id
_entity_poly.type
_entity_poly.pdbx_seq_one_letter_code
_entity_poly.pdbx_strand_id
1 'polypeptide(L)'
;MLSMNETKRNVRPAGFEDAEDIFSLIKAYPEELLPRPISDIVQNIDRFLVCAQAGRLVGTVSWKILPEIGAPRNPSIEIQSLAVDRAYHEKGVGRELVGAVIARIRATHPAQIIALTFCKPFFERLGFHEVPKEELMHKIYAGCINCSKYDSPFTCPEIAMILDIAG
;
A
#
# COMPACT_ATOMS: atom_id res chain seq x y z
N MET A 1 -1.68 -29.85 19.49
CA MET A 1 -1.84 -28.53 20.16
C MET A 1 -0.86 -27.58 19.54
N LEU A 2 -1.32 -26.67 18.70
CA LEU A 2 -0.47 -25.58 18.18
C LEU A 2 -0.14 -24.66 19.36
N SER A 3 1.13 -24.31 19.49
CA SER A 3 1.55 -23.42 20.59
C SER A 3 0.86 -22.07 20.43
N MET A 4 0.53 -21.39 21.54
CA MET A 4 -0.11 -20.07 21.52
C MET A 4 0.68 -19.02 20.72
N ASN A 5 1.93 -19.29 20.39
CA ASN A 5 2.79 -18.43 19.58
C ASN A 5 2.54 -18.57 18.08
N GLU A 6 1.97 -19.69 17.62
CA GLU A 6 1.76 -19.96 16.20
C GLU A 6 0.50 -19.29 15.62
N THR A 7 -0.42 -18.85 16.48
CA THR A 7 -1.66 -18.17 16.03
C THR A 7 -1.56 -16.65 16.05
N LYS A 8 -0.52 -16.10 16.65
CA LYS A 8 -0.34 -14.64 16.76
C LYS A 8 0.21 -14.05 15.48
N ARG A 9 -0.52 -13.11 14.90
CA ARG A 9 -0.04 -12.30 13.79
C ARG A 9 0.97 -11.27 14.28
N ASN A 10 1.96 -11.00 13.42
CA ASN A 10 2.98 -10.00 13.68
C ASN A 10 3.18 -9.13 12.44
N VAL A 11 2.92 -7.84 12.56
CA VAL A 11 3.24 -6.84 11.55
C VAL A 11 4.59 -6.23 11.90
N ARG A 12 5.52 -6.28 10.97
CA ARG A 12 6.90 -5.80 11.15
C ARG A 12 7.47 -5.17 9.88
N PRO A 13 8.54 -4.37 9.98
CA PRO A 13 9.30 -3.96 8.81
C PRO A 13 9.82 -5.18 8.04
N ALA A 14 9.83 -5.07 6.70
CA ALA A 14 10.40 -6.11 5.85
C ALA A 14 11.93 -6.10 5.93
N GLY A 15 12.52 -7.27 5.79
CA GLY A 15 13.94 -7.46 5.56
C GLY A 15 14.21 -7.97 4.16
N PHE A 16 15.48 -8.02 3.74
CA PHE A 16 15.85 -8.53 2.41
C PHE A 16 15.43 -9.98 2.21
N GLU A 17 15.39 -10.77 3.27
CA GLU A 17 14.93 -12.15 3.25
C GLU A 17 13.45 -12.30 2.88
N ASP A 18 12.66 -11.25 3.01
CA ASP A 18 11.23 -11.26 2.69
C ASP A 18 10.93 -10.97 1.21
N ALA A 19 11.92 -10.53 0.44
CA ALA A 19 11.70 -10.00 -0.91
C ALA A 19 11.01 -10.98 -1.86
N GLU A 20 11.37 -12.25 -1.84
CA GLU A 20 10.76 -13.28 -2.70
C GLU A 20 9.29 -13.55 -2.32
N ASP A 21 8.99 -13.61 -1.03
CA ASP A 21 7.63 -13.79 -0.55
C ASP A 21 6.74 -12.58 -0.86
N ILE A 22 7.28 -11.37 -0.71
CA ILE A 22 6.60 -10.13 -1.11
C ILE A 22 6.28 -10.17 -2.62
N PHE A 23 7.26 -10.51 -3.43
CA PHE A 23 7.09 -10.66 -4.87
C PHE A 23 5.96 -11.64 -5.21
N SER A 24 5.93 -12.79 -4.56
CA SER A 24 4.91 -13.82 -4.78
C SER A 24 3.51 -13.34 -4.39
N LEU A 25 3.38 -12.62 -3.27
CA LEU A 25 2.11 -12.05 -2.82
C LEU A 25 1.56 -11.03 -3.83
N ILE A 26 2.40 -10.13 -4.31
CA ILE A 26 1.99 -9.10 -5.29
C ILE A 26 1.62 -9.77 -6.62
N LYS A 27 2.42 -10.71 -7.08
CA LYS A 27 2.21 -11.43 -8.34
C LYS A 27 0.89 -12.21 -8.37
N ALA A 28 0.37 -12.59 -7.21
CA ALA A 28 -0.90 -13.32 -7.11
C ALA A 28 -2.12 -12.46 -7.50
N TYR A 29 -1.98 -11.14 -7.61
CA TYR A 29 -3.06 -10.19 -7.88
C TYR A 29 -2.77 -9.31 -9.11
N PRO A 30 -2.62 -9.90 -10.32
CA PRO A 30 -2.23 -9.14 -11.51
C PRO A 30 -3.29 -8.16 -12.00
N GLU A 31 -4.56 -8.37 -11.62
CA GLU A 31 -5.66 -7.48 -12.02
C GLU A 31 -5.72 -6.21 -11.14
N GLU A 32 -5.41 -6.35 -9.85
CA GLU A 32 -5.55 -5.29 -8.86
C GLU A 32 -4.25 -4.53 -8.60
N LEU A 33 -3.09 -5.19 -8.81
CA LEU A 33 -1.79 -4.62 -8.47
C LEU A 33 -0.88 -4.54 -9.70
N LEU A 34 -0.09 -3.47 -9.76
CA LEU A 34 0.98 -3.37 -10.73
C LEU A 34 2.10 -4.36 -10.37
N PRO A 35 2.66 -5.08 -11.36
CA PRO A 35 3.77 -5.98 -11.11
C PRO A 35 5.00 -5.19 -10.65
N ARG A 36 5.74 -5.76 -9.72
CA ARG A 36 6.99 -5.19 -9.21
C ARG A 36 8.08 -6.25 -9.31
N PRO A 37 9.19 -5.97 -10.01
CA PRO A 37 10.34 -6.89 -10.04
C PRO A 37 11.00 -6.98 -8.65
N ILE A 38 11.65 -8.11 -8.39
CA ILE A 38 12.35 -8.33 -7.11
C ILE A 38 13.38 -7.22 -6.84
N SER A 39 14.07 -6.75 -7.87
CA SER A 39 15.03 -5.65 -7.75
C SER A 39 14.41 -4.37 -7.22
N ASP A 40 13.20 -4.03 -7.65
CA ASP A 40 12.48 -2.87 -7.14
C ASP A 40 12.08 -3.06 -5.67
N ILE A 41 11.62 -4.25 -5.30
CA ILE A 41 11.28 -4.58 -3.92
C ILE A 41 12.52 -4.45 -3.02
N VAL A 42 13.64 -5.00 -3.44
CA VAL A 42 14.90 -4.93 -2.68
C VAL A 42 15.36 -3.48 -2.51
N GLN A 43 15.30 -2.67 -3.57
CA GLN A 43 15.70 -1.26 -3.51
C GLN A 43 14.83 -0.41 -2.58
N ASN A 44 13.56 -0.81 -2.40
CA ASN A 44 12.60 -0.10 -1.57
C ASN A 44 12.21 -0.87 -0.31
N ILE A 45 13.02 -1.82 0.12
CA ILE A 45 12.69 -2.74 1.23
C ILE A 45 12.35 -2.00 2.53
N ASP A 46 12.96 -0.87 2.78
CA ASP A 46 12.71 -0.02 3.94
C ASP A 46 11.32 0.65 3.93
N ARG A 47 10.59 0.54 2.82
CA ARG A 47 9.22 1.06 2.64
C ARG A 47 8.21 -0.06 2.48
N PHE A 48 8.50 -1.23 3.01
CA PHE A 48 7.58 -2.35 3.09
C PHE A 48 7.35 -2.77 4.53
N LEU A 49 6.10 -3.06 4.86
CA LEU A 49 5.75 -3.84 6.04
C LEU A 49 5.23 -5.20 5.60
N VAL A 50 5.44 -6.18 6.44
CA VAL A 50 4.94 -7.54 6.22
C VAL A 50 4.16 -8.00 7.44
N CYS A 51 3.17 -8.86 7.19
CA CYS A 51 2.44 -9.56 8.24
C CYS A 51 2.79 -11.04 8.18
N ALA A 52 3.30 -11.57 9.28
CA ALA A 52 3.63 -12.99 9.42
C ALA A 52 2.67 -13.66 10.41
N GLN A 53 2.30 -14.88 10.12
CA GLN A 53 1.54 -15.75 10.98
C GLN A 53 2.02 -17.19 10.81
N ALA A 54 2.25 -17.90 11.93
CA ALA A 54 2.77 -19.27 11.91
C ALA A 54 4.07 -19.42 11.09
N GLY A 55 4.99 -18.45 11.19
CA GLY A 55 6.25 -18.45 10.48
C GLY A 55 6.16 -18.19 8.97
N ARG A 56 5.00 -17.79 8.48
CA ARG A 56 4.72 -17.58 7.05
C ARG A 56 4.27 -16.15 6.81
N LEU A 57 4.72 -15.55 5.71
CA LEU A 57 4.22 -14.27 5.25
C LEU A 57 2.79 -14.42 4.71
N VAL A 58 1.86 -13.68 5.28
CA VAL A 58 0.44 -13.70 4.88
C VAL A 58 -0.03 -12.38 4.30
N GLY A 59 0.77 -11.33 4.38
CA GLY A 59 0.43 -10.03 3.81
C GLY A 59 1.61 -9.08 3.73
N THR A 60 1.50 -8.10 2.86
CA THR A 60 2.48 -7.03 2.68
C THR A 60 1.79 -5.73 2.27
N VAL A 61 2.45 -4.63 2.52
CA VAL A 61 2.07 -3.29 2.08
C VAL A 61 3.31 -2.44 1.91
N SER A 62 3.30 -1.51 0.97
CA SER A 62 4.35 -0.52 0.82
C SER A 62 3.78 0.89 0.74
N TRP A 63 4.68 1.88 0.79
CA TRP A 63 4.31 3.27 0.58
C TRP A 63 5.39 3.98 -0.23
N LYS A 64 4.98 5.04 -0.92
CA LYS A 64 5.86 5.87 -1.74
C LYS A 64 5.64 7.34 -1.39
N ILE A 65 6.72 8.07 -1.24
CA ILE A 65 6.68 9.52 -1.06
C ILE A 65 6.53 10.17 -2.42
N LEU A 66 5.50 11.00 -2.59
CA LEU A 66 5.24 11.74 -3.82
C LEU A 66 5.54 13.21 -3.54
N PRO A 67 6.51 13.82 -4.24
CA PRO A 67 6.75 15.25 -4.10
C PRO A 67 5.56 16.03 -4.65
N GLU A 68 5.09 17.03 -3.92
CA GLU A 68 4.09 17.96 -4.44
C GLU A 68 4.74 19.00 -5.34
N ILE A 69 4.06 19.29 -6.45
CA ILE A 69 4.50 20.32 -7.35
C ILE A 69 4.24 21.68 -6.69
N GLY A 70 5.29 22.44 -6.47
CA GLY A 70 5.20 23.76 -5.83
C GLY A 70 5.12 23.76 -4.30
N ALA A 71 5.04 22.58 -3.67
CA ALA A 71 4.97 22.46 -2.19
C ALA A 71 5.89 21.33 -1.70
N PRO A 72 7.22 21.42 -1.92
CA PRO A 72 8.13 20.29 -1.66
C PRO A 72 8.31 19.95 -0.17
N ARG A 73 7.84 20.80 0.74
CA ARG A 73 8.00 20.59 2.19
C ARG A 73 6.89 19.71 2.78
N ASN A 74 5.87 19.41 2.02
CA ASN A 74 4.69 18.75 2.56
C ASN A 74 4.17 17.70 1.54
N PRO A 75 4.97 16.66 1.27
CA PRO A 75 4.63 15.66 0.26
C PRO A 75 3.44 14.81 0.67
N SER A 76 2.76 14.27 -0.32
CA SER A 76 1.78 13.19 -0.14
C SER A 76 2.50 11.85 -0.07
N ILE A 77 1.91 10.91 0.68
CA ILE A 77 2.41 9.53 0.71
C ILE A 77 1.32 8.62 0.15
N GLU A 78 1.69 7.78 -0.81
CA GLU A 78 0.79 6.82 -1.43
C GLU A 78 1.00 5.44 -0.81
N ILE A 79 -0.11 4.80 -0.39
CA ILE A 79 -0.11 3.39 -0.01
C ILE A 79 -0.17 2.56 -1.29
N GLN A 80 0.75 1.62 -1.43
CA GLN A 80 0.90 0.77 -2.62
C GLN A 80 1.02 -0.69 -2.24
N SER A 81 0.81 -1.57 -3.21
CA SER A 81 1.16 -2.99 -3.13
C SER A 81 0.59 -3.69 -1.88
N LEU A 82 -0.62 -3.33 -1.48
CA LEU A 82 -1.32 -4.06 -0.42
C LEU A 82 -1.79 -5.40 -0.97
N ALA A 83 -1.19 -6.47 -0.49
CA ALA A 83 -1.50 -7.84 -0.89
C ALA A 83 -1.62 -8.73 0.34
N VAL A 84 -2.72 -9.48 0.41
CA VAL A 84 -2.99 -10.42 1.49
C VAL A 84 -3.30 -11.79 0.89
N ASP A 85 -2.68 -12.83 1.43
CA ASP A 85 -2.95 -14.22 1.02
C ASP A 85 -4.46 -14.49 1.09
N ARG A 86 -5.01 -15.12 0.07
CA ARG A 86 -6.46 -15.38 -0.04
C ARG A 86 -7.04 -16.14 1.16
N ALA A 87 -6.27 -17.04 1.74
CA ALA A 87 -6.69 -17.78 2.94
C ALA A 87 -6.89 -16.88 4.17
N TYR A 88 -6.36 -15.66 4.11
CA TYR A 88 -6.41 -14.68 5.20
C TYR A 88 -7.26 -13.45 4.87
N HIS A 89 -8.02 -13.47 3.77
CA HIS A 89 -8.97 -12.40 3.45
C HIS A 89 -10.07 -12.32 4.51
N GLU A 90 -10.57 -11.13 4.75
CA GLU A 90 -11.62 -10.82 5.73
C GLU A 90 -11.26 -11.17 7.19
N LYS A 91 -9.98 -11.40 7.48
CA LYS A 91 -9.46 -11.69 8.82
C LYS A 91 -8.72 -10.51 9.47
N GLY A 92 -8.79 -9.33 8.87
CA GLY A 92 -8.20 -8.11 9.43
C GLY A 92 -6.74 -7.89 9.12
N VAL A 93 -6.09 -8.72 8.31
CA VAL A 93 -4.66 -8.56 7.95
C VAL A 93 -4.41 -7.25 7.20
N GLY A 94 -5.22 -6.95 6.18
CA GLY A 94 -5.11 -5.71 5.42
C GLY A 94 -5.27 -4.47 6.29
N ARG A 95 -6.25 -4.50 7.19
CA ARG A 95 -6.50 -3.42 8.15
C ARG A 95 -5.32 -3.20 9.10
N GLU A 96 -4.73 -4.26 9.61
CA GLU A 96 -3.55 -4.18 10.49
C GLU A 96 -2.35 -3.59 9.73
N LEU A 97 -2.12 -4.04 8.48
CA LEU A 97 -1.02 -3.54 7.65
C LEU A 97 -1.17 -2.05 7.33
N VAL A 98 -2.33 -1.64 6.84
CA VAL A 98 -2.56 -0.21 6.50
C VAL A 98 -2.52 0.65 7.76
N GLY A 99 -3.11 0.19 8.86
CA GLY A 99 -3.04 0.89 10.15
C GLY A 99 -1.61 1.10 10.62
N ALA A 100 -0.76 0.08 10.47
CA ALA A 100 0.66 0.18 10.83
C ALA A 100 1.43 1.14 9.93
N VAL A 101 1.14 1.17 8.62
CA VAL A 101 1.72 2.17 7.70
C VAL A 101 1.31 3.57 8.11
N ILE A 102 0.03 3.80 8.34
CA ILE A 102 -0.49 5.12 8.74
C ILE A 102 0.19 5.60 10.03
N ALA A 103 0.31 4.74 11.03
CA ALA A 103 0.99 5.08 12.28
C ALA A 103 2.46 5.47 12.05
N ARG A 104 3.15 4.73 11.19
CA ARG A 104 4.56 4.97 10.87
C ARG A 104 4.78 6.28 10.12
N ILE A 105 3.97 6.55 9.12
CA ILE A 105 4.17 7.71 8.24
C ILE A 105 3.66 9.01 8.84
N ARG A 106 2.73 8.98 9.80
CA ARG A 106 2.28 10.17 10.53
C ARG A 106 3.43 10.91 11.22
N ALA A 107 4.45 10.19 11.65
CA ALA A 107 5.64 10.77 12.28
C ALA A 107 6.43 11.70 11.33
N THR A 108 6.27 11.56 10.03
CA THR A 108 6.92 12.42 9.02
C THR A 108 6.10 13.65 8.65
N HIS A 109 4.91 13.81 9.20
CA HIS A 109 3.98 14.90 8.96
C HIS A 109 3.69 15.19 7.48
N PRO A 110 3.23 14.20 6.69
CA PRO A 110 2.87 14.41 5.29
C PRO A 110 1.62 15.29 5.17
N ALA A 111 1.41 15.88 3.99
CA ALA A 111 0.19 16.64 3.70
C ALA A 111 -1.06 15.74 3.78
N GLN A 112 -0.96 14.58 3.17
CA GLN A 112 -2.05 13.62 3.08
C GLN A 112 -1.51 12.23 2.76
N ILE A 113 -2.33 11.21 3.02
CA ILE A 113 -2.09 9.85 2.56
C ILE A 113 -3.08 9.56 1.44
N ILE A 114 -2.61 9.02 0.33
CA ILE A 114 -3.45 8.69 -0.82
C ILE A 114 -3.42 7.19 -1.10
N ALA A 115 -4.50 6.70 -1.69
CA ALA A 115 -4.61 5.35 -2.20
C ALA A 115 -5.40 5.34 -3.51
N LEU A 116 -4.91 4.60 -4.49
CA LEU A 116 -5.68 4.25 -5.68
C LEU A 116 -6.12 2.80 -5.52
N THR A 117 -7.42 2.53 -5.55
CA THR A 117 -7.96 1.25 -5.12
C THR A 117 -9.18 0.81 -5.92
N PHE A 118 -9.36 -0.51 -6.04
CA PHE A 118 -10.61 -1.12 -6.48
C PHE A 118 -11.55 -1.42 -5.31
N CYS A 119 -11.10 -1.26 -4.06
CA CYS A 119 -11.85 -1.61 -2.86
C CYS A 119 -12.15 -0.39 -1.99
N LYS A 120 -13.01 0.48 -2.49
CA LYS A 120 -13.45 1.70 -1.79
C LYS A 120 -13.95 1.44 -0.37
N PRO A 121 -14.85 0.45 -0.11
CA PRO A 121 -15.38 0.26 1.25
C PRO A 121 -14.31 -0.06 2.29
N PHE A 122 -13.25 -0.77 1.90
CA PHE A 122 -12.14 -1.08 2.77
C PHE A 122 -11.44 0.19 3.28
N PHE A 123 -11.12 1.11 2.36
CA PHE A 123 -10.44 2.36 2.71
C PHE A 123 -11.38 3.35 3.43
N GLU A 124 -12.67 3.37 3.09
CA GLU A 124 -13.64 4.20 3.82
C GLU A 124 -13.69 3.83 5.31
N ARG A 125 -13.64 2.55 5.65
CA ARG A 125 -13.60 2.09 7.05
C ARG A 125 -12.35 2.55 7.78
N LEU A 126 -11.30 2.89 7.07
CA LEU A 126 -10.05 3.42 7.63
C LEU A 126 -10.01 4.94 7.70
N GLY A 127 -11.12 5.60 7.32
CA GLY A 127 -11.24 7.06 7.36
C GLY A 127 -10.88 7.78 6.08
N PHE A 128 -10.58 7.05 4.99
CA PHE A 128 -10.35 7.65 3.68
C PHE A 128 -11.67 8.10 3.05
N HIS A 129 -11.60 9.12 2.22
CA HIS A 129 -12.72 9.58 1.39
C HIS A 129 -12.31 9.66 -0.08
N GLU A 130 -13.27 9.45 -0.96
CA GLU A 130 -13.06 9.53 -2.40
C GLU A 130 -12.86 10.97 -2.86
N VAL A 131 -11.95 11.17 -3.80
CA VAL A 131 -11.72 12.45 -4.48
C VAL A 131 -11.63 12.21 -5.99
N PRO A 132 -11.93 13.25 -6.81
CA PRO A 132 -11.65 13.18 -8.24
C PRO A 132 -10.15 12.97 -8.49
N LYS A 133 -9.80 12.16 -9.49
CA LYS A 133 -8.39 11.90 -9.84
C LYS A 133 -7.64 13.17 -10.21
N GLU A 134 -8.34 14.16 -10.73
CA GLU A 134 -7.78 15.46 -11.10
C GLU A 134 -7.13 16.18 -9.91
N GLU A 135 -7.59 15.90 -8.70
CA GLU A 135 -6.97 16.44 -7.47
C GLU A 135 -5.63 15.79 -7.14
N LEU A 136 -5.29 14.67 -7.78
CA LEU A 136 -4.05 13.93 -7.57
C LEU A 136 -3.11 14.03 -8.77
N MET A 137 -3.01 15.21 -9.40
CA MET A 137 -2.17 15.42 -10.57
C MET A 137 -0.70 15.07 -10.32
N HIS A 138 -0.18 15.33 -9.13
CA HIS A 138 1.19 14.98 -8.75
C HIS A 138 1.43 13.45 -8.80
N LYS A 139 0.42 12.64 -8.42
CA LYS A 139 0.49 11.18 -8.56
C LYS A 139 0.45 10.78 -10.02
N ILE A 140 -0.42 11.38 -10.81
CA ILE A 140 -0.55 11.09 -12.23
C ILE A 140 0.78 11.34 -12.95
N TYR A 141 1.42 12.47 -12.70
CA TYR A 141 2.72 12.79 -13.28
C TYR A 141 3.85 11.89 -12.75
N ALA A 142 3.76 11.44 -11.51
CA ALA A 142 4.81 10.60 -10.92
C ALA A 142 4.77 9.14 -11.41
N GLY A 143 3.61 8.64 -11.82
CA GLY A 143 3.50 7.22 -12.15
C GLY A 143 2.40 6.85 -13.15
N CYS A 144 1.19 7.35 -12.97
CA CYS A 144 0.04 6.90 -13.76
C CYS A 144 0.15 7.22 -15.25
N ILE A 145 0.80 8.32 -15.62
CA ILE A 145 0.94 8.74 -17.03
C ILE A 145 1.75 7.74 -17.85
N ASN A 146 2.66 7.01 -17.22
CA ASN A 146 3.50 6.00 -17.87
C ASN A 146 2.96 4.57 -17.67
N CYS A 147 1.81 4.41 -17.01
CA CYS A 147 1.20 3.10 -16.81
C CYS A 147 0.64 2.59 -18.14
N SER A 148 1.04 1.38 -18.52
CA SER A 148 0.57 0.73 -19.75
C SER A 148 -0.67 -0.13 -19.59
N LYS A 149 -1.19 -0.24 -18.34
CA LYS A 149 -2.32 -1.11 -18.02
C LYS A 149 -3.64 -0.59 -18.56
N TYR A 150 -3.81 0.74 -18.63
CA TYR A 150 -5.00 1.40 -19.15
C TYR A 150 -4.62 2.52 -20.11
N ASP A 151 -5.50 2.88 -21.03
CA ASP A 151 -5.25 3.89 -22.07
C ASP A 151 -4.98 5.28 -21.50
N SER A 152 -5.59 5.58 -20.34
CA SER A 152 -5.44 6.89 -19.68
C SER A 152 -5.59 6.71 -18.18
N PRO A 153 -4.89 7.52 -17.35
CA PRO A 153 -5.13 7.55 -15.91
C PRO A 153 -6.59 7.83 -15.56
N PHE A 154 -7.30 8.60 -16.37
CA PHE A 154 -8.69 8.99 -16.12
C PHE A 154 -9.69 7.90 -16.52
N THR A 155 -9.30 6.95 -17.36
CA THR A 155 -10.12 5.79 -17.74
C THR A 155 -9.81 4.55 -16.89
N CYS A 156 -8.76 4.59 -16.08
CA CYS A 156 -8.45 3.56 -15.11
C CYS A 156 -9.60 3.43 -14.10
N PRO A 157 -10.12 2.22 -13.85
CA PRO A 157 -11.27 2.04 -12.94
C PRO A 157 -10.93 2.18 -11.45
N GLU A 158 -9.67 2.35 -11.08
CA GLU A 158 -9.28 2.60 -9.71
C GLU A 158 -9.87 3.91 -9.18
N ILE A 159 -10.29 3.88 -7.93
CA ILE A 159 -10.85 5.03 -7.22
C ILE A 159 -9.72 5.72 -6.45
N ALA A 160 -9.65 7.04 -6.57
CA ALA A 160 -8.71 7.86 -5.82
C ALA A 160 -9.28 8.20 -4.45
N MET A 161 -8.52 7.91 -3.39
CA MET A 161 -8.92 8.13 -2.01
C MET A 161 -7.85 8.87 -1.23
N ILE A 162 -8.26 9.72 -0.31
CA ILE A 162 -7.39 10.53 0.53
C ILE A 162 -7.74 10.32 2.00
N LEU A 163 -6.72 10.24 2.84
CA LEU A 163 -6.83 10.40 4.29
C LEU A 163 -6.13 11.71 4.68
N ASP A 164 -6.90 12.63 5.24
CA ASP A 164 -6.36 13.89 5.76
C ASP A 164 -5.67 13.63 7.11
N ILE A 165 -4.44 14.13 7.24
CA ILE A 165 -3.64 13.94 8.45
C ILE A 165 -3.52 15.24 9.24
N ALA A 166 -3.84 16.36 8.61
CA ALA A 166 -3.79 17.66 9.25
C ALA A 166 -4.84 17.73 10.38
N GLY A 167 -4.39 17.68 11.58
CA GLY A 167 -5.19 17.86 12.80
C GLY A 167 -4.34 18.40 13.89
#